data_e2abe98f938176974f16072958b32663
#
_entry.id   e2abe98f938176974f16072958b32663
#
_cell.length_a   1.000
_cell.length_b   1.000
_cell.length_c   1.000
_cell.angle_alpha   90.00
_cell.angle_beta   90.00
_cell.angle_gamma   90.00
#
_symmetry.space_group_name_H-M   'P 1'
#
loop_
_entity.id
_entity.type
_entity.pdbx_description
1 polymer ?
#
loop_
_entity_poly.entity_id
_entity_poly.type
_entity_poly.pdbx_seq_one_letter_code
_entity_poly.pdbx_strand_id
1 'polypeptide(L)'
;VCHRRLIELKRPIPYDLNGKAIFHAGPIVRKNGDKWEMVSVGPTTSMRMESFEREFIEQTGVKLVVGKGGMGPLTEEGCQKFKALHVIFPAGCAVLAATQVEEIEEVHWTELGMPESLWVCRVKEFGPLIVSIDTHGNNLIAENKKLFAERRDPIVEEICEHVHYIK
;
A
#
# COMPACT_ATOMS: atom_id res chain seq x y z
N VAL A 1 11.00 -1.96 -1.65
CA VAL A 1 12.39 -2.20 -1.18
C VAL A 1 12.41 -2.53 0.30
N CYS A 2 11.77 -1.74 1.20
CA CYS A 2 11.79 -2.00 2.66
C CYS A 2 11.48 -3.45 3.02
N HIS A 3 10.35 -4.00 2.55
CA HIS A 3 9.92 -5.38 2.81
C HIS A 3 10.97 -6.38 2.38
N ARG A 4 11.44 -6.28 1.15
CA ARG A 4 12.46 -7.19 0.63
C ARG A 4 13.78 -7.08 1.39
N ARG A 5 14.23 -5.87 1.73
CA ARG A 5 15.47 -5.68 2.50
C ARG A 5 15.38 -6.33 3.88
N LEU A 6 14.26 -6.13 4.58
CA LEU A 6 14.08 -6.71 5.91
C LEU A 6 13.92 -8.23 5.85
N ILE A 7 12.98 -8.71 5.02
CA ILE A 7 12.52 -10.11 5.09
C ILE A 7 13.44 -11.06 4.31
N GLU A 8 13.78 -10.74 3.05
CA GLU A 8 14.66 -11.60 2.25
C GLU A 8 16.15 -11.39 2.56
N LEU A 9 16.58 -10.12 2.58
CA LEU A 9 18.01 -9.81 2.70
C LEU A 9 18.46 -9.69 4.15
N LYS A 10 17.55 -9.81 5.13
CA LYS A 10 17.81 -9.70 6.57
C LYS A 10 18.59 -8.44 6.95
N ARG A 11 18.34 -7.33 6.25
CA ARG A 11 18.97 -6.04 6.50
C ARG A 11 18.03 -5.15 7.31
N PRO A 12 18.50 -4.49 8.36
CA PRO A 12 17.67 -3.63 9.20
C PRO A 12 17.14 -2.43 8.37
N ILE A 13 15.93 -1.98 8.73
CA ILE A 13 15.40 -0.71 8.26
C ILE A 13 16.02 0.40 9.10
N PRO A 14 16.50 1.48 8.49
CA PRO A 14 17.21 2.56 9.22
C PRO A 14 16.29 3.50 10.00
N TYR A 15 15.00 3.19 10.10
CA TYR A 15 13.99 4.00 10.76
C TYR A 15 13.06 3.13 11.59
N ASP A 16 12.69 3.60 12.80
CA ASP A 16 11.74 2.89 13.65
C ASP A 16 10.30 3.07 13.14
N LEU A 17 9.69 1.97 12.71
CA LEU A 17 8.32 1.93 12.19
C LEU A 17 7.29 1.55 13.26
N ASN A 18 7.70 1.27 14.50
CA ASN A 18 6.76 0.83 15.54
C ASN A 18 5.67 1.87 15.80
N GLY A 19 4.42 1.42 15.68
CA GLY A 19 3.24 2.28 15.85
C GLY A 19 2.94 3.24 14.69
N LYS A 20 3.75 3.23 13.63
CA LYS A 20 3.67 4.18 12.52
C LYS A 20 2.91 3.62 11.31
N ALA A 21 2.84 4.43 10.25
CA ALA A 21 2.30 4.04 8.95
C ALA A 21 3.42 3.79 7.93
N ILE A 22 3.19 2.85 7.01
CA ILE A 22 3.99 2.71 5.78
C ILE A 22 3.07 2.91 4.57
N PHE A 23 3.57 3.63 3.56
CA PHE A 23 2.86 3.85 2.32
C PHE A 23 3.56 3.13 1.17
N HIS A 24 2.88 2.17 0.55
CA HIS A 24 3.31 1.54 -0.68
C HIS A 24 3.16 2.54 -1.83
N ALA A 25 4.19 3.32 -2.07
CA ALA A 25 4.15 4.42 -3.02
C ALA A 25 5.48 4.58 -3.76
N GLY A 26 5.41 5.25 -4.90
CA GLY A 26 6.58 5.74 -5.62
C GLY A 26 6.48 7.26 -5.74
N PRO A 27 7.19 8.03 -4.91
CA PRO A 27 7.09 9.48 -4.91
C PRO A 27 7.89 10.10 -6.07
N ILE A 28 7.47 11.31 -6.45
CA ILE A 28 8.28 12.26 -7.19
C ILE A 28 8.59 13.39 -6.24
N VAL A 29 9.86 13.64 -6.02
CA VAL A 29 10.37 14.71 -5.15
C VAL A 29 11.30 15.64 -5.94
N ARG A 30 11.42 16.85 -5.48
CA ARG A 30 12.43 17.80 -5.99
C ARG A 30 13.23 18.38 -4.85
N LYS A 31 14.45 18.80 -5.14
CA LYS A 31 15.27 19.54 -4.20
C LYS A 31 15.00 21.04 -4.35
N ASN A 32 14.75 21.71 -3.24
CA ASN A 32 14.61 23.16 -3.18
C ASN A 32 15.59 23.68 -2.11
N GLY A 33 16.75 24.13 -2.56
CA GLY A 33 17.88 24.40 -1.66
C GLY A 33 18.33 23.12 -0.95
N ASP A 34 18.34 23.14 0.37
CA ASP A 34 18.73 22.00 1.21
C ASP A 34 17.54 21.10 1.58
N LYS A 35 16.31 21.48 1.23
CA LYS A 35 15.11 20.73 1.56
C LYS A 35 14.58 19.92 0.37
N TRP A 36 13.95 18.78 0.70
CA TRP A 36 13.17 18.00 -0.24
C TRP A 36 11.70 18.42 -0.19
N GLU A 37 11.07 18.50 -1.35
CA GLU A 37 9.65 18.78 -1.50
C GLU A 37 8.95 17.62 -2.20
N MET A 38 7.79 17.21 -1.70
CA MET A 38 6.95 16.20 -2.33
C MET A 38 6.17 16.83 -3.49
N VAL A 39 6.43 16.39 -4.71
CA VAL A 39 5.71 16.86 -5.91
C VAL A 39 4.49 15.99 -6.19
N SER A 40 4.66 14.68 -6.09
CA SER A 40 3.55 13.72 -6.16
C SER A 40 3.90 12.45 -5.40
N VAL A 41 2.90 11.79 -4.80
CA VAL A 41 3.09 10.51 -4.14
C VAL A 41 1.83 9.67 -4.31
N GLY A 42 1.86 8.75 -5.27
CA GLY A 42 0.73 7.88 -5.58
C GLY A 42 0.93 6.45 -5.07
N PRO A 43 -0.16 5.76 -4.71
CA PRO A 43 -0.07 4.40 -4.23
C PRO A 43 0.35 3.43 -5.33
N THR A 44 1.23 2.47 -5.00
CA THR A 44 1.52 1.32 -5.83
C THR A 44 0.68 0.11 -5.40
N THR A 45 0.63 -0.93 -6.24
CA THR A 45 -0.14 -2.15 -5.97
C THR A 45 0.41 -2.90 -4.77
N SER A 46 -0.36 -2.95 -3.69
CA SER A 46 0.04 -3.57 -2.42
C SER A 46 0.23 -5.08 -2.51
N MET A 47 -0.54 -5.78 -3.35
CA MET A 47 -0.46 -7.24 -3.54
C MET A 47 0.96 -7.74 -3.87
N ARG A 48 1.84 -6.89 -4.38
CA ARG A 48 3.25 -7.24 -4.61
C ARG A 48 4.02 -7.51 -3.32
N MET A 49 3.54 -7.01 -2.18
CA MET A 49 4.16 -7.18 -0.86
C MET A 49 3.53 -8.32 -0.07
N GLU A 50 2.47 -8.95 -0.58
CA GLU A 50 1.67 -9.96 0.14
C GLU A 50 2.52 -11.04 0.81
N SER A 51 3.53 -11.58 0.10
CA SER A 51 4.41 -12.62 0.63
C SER A 51 5.32 -12.17 1.78
N PHE A 52 5.45 -10.87 1.99
CA PHE A 52 6.31 -10.28 3.01
C PHE A 52 5.53 -9.60 4.13
N GLU A 53 4.27 -9.22 3.87
CA GLU A 53 3.56 -8.22 4.68
C GLU A 53 3.32 -8.68 6.12
N ARG A 54 2.92 -9.95 6.30
CA ARG A 54 2.72 -10.51 7.64
C ARG A 54 3.98 -10.40 8.50
N GLU A 55 5.10 -10.88 7.97
CA GLU A 55 6.39 -10.88 8.67
C GLU A 55 6.92 -9.45 8.84
N PHE A 56 6.66 -8.57 7.88
CA PHE A 56 7.02 -7.16 7.96
C PHE A 56 6.28 -6.44 9.09
N ILE A 57 4.97 -6.64 9.21
CA ILE A 57 4.16 -6.10 10.32
C ILE A 57 4.67 -6.63 11.67
N GLU A 58 4.97 -7.93 11.74
CA GLU A 58 5.50 -8.58 12.95
C GLU A 58 6.83 -7.97 13.41
N GLN A 59 7.78 -7.84 12.49
CA GLN A 59 9.14 -7.39 12.83
C GLN A 59 9.23 -5.88 13.07
N THR A 60 8.41 -5.09 12.37
CA THR A 60 8.50 -3.63 12.46
C THR A 60 7.53 -3.01 13.46
N GLY A 61 6.46 -3.70 13.81
CA GLY A 61 5.40 -3.14 14.64
C GLY A 61 4.56 -2.04 13.97
N VAL A 62 4.67 -1.90 12.63
CA VAL A 62 3.84 -0.95 11.86
C VAL A 62 2.35 -1.21 12.11
N LYS A 63 1.55 -0.14 12.20
CA LYS A 63 0.12 -0.25 12.52
C LYS A 63 -0.80 0.13 11.37
N LEU A 64 -0.30 0.85 10.39
CA LEU A 64 -1.06 1.26 9.22
C LEU A 64 -0.27 0.99 7.95
N VAL A 65 -0.80 0.11 7.11
CA VAL A 65 -0.25 -0.18 5.78
C VAL A 65 -1.16 0.49 4.76
N VAL A 66 -0.64 1.51 4.09
CA VAL A 66 -1.38 2.28 3.08
C VAL A 66 -0.94 1.84 1.70
N GLY A 67 -1.89 1.58 0.81
CA GLY A 67 -1.54 1.18 -0.54
C GLY A 67 -2.68 1.28 -1.55
N LYS A 68 -2.64 0.44 -2.57
CA LYS A 68 -3.64 0.36 -3.64
C LYS A 68 -4.06 -1.09 -3.89
N GLY A 69 -5.38 -1.29 -4.06
CA GLY A 69 -5.95 -2.62 -4.27
C GLY A 69 -6.04 -3.42 -2.97
N GLY A 70 -6.42 -4.68 -3.09
CA GLY A 70 -6.52 -5.58 -1.95
C GLY A 70 -5.19 -6.25 -1.60
N MET A 71 -5.19 -6.88 -0.43
CA MET A 71 -4.16 -7.79 0.03
C MET A 71 -4.77 -9.17 0.34
N GLY A 72 -3.94 -10.17 0.50
CA GLY A 72 -4.35 -11.55 0.67
C GLY A 72 -4.33 -12.04 2.12
N PRO A 73 -4.44 -13.38 2.30
CA PRO A 73 -4.62 -13.99 3.62
C PRO A 73 -3.41 -13.83 4.56
N LEU A 74 -2.20 -13.70 4.05
CA LEU A 74 -1.04 -13.46 4.92
C LEU A 74 -1.11 -12.07 5.56
N THR A 75 -1.54 -11.07 4.80
CA THR A 75 -1.77 -9.73 5.35
C THR A 75 -2.95 -9.71 6.32
N GLU A 76 -4.04 -10.44 6.03
CA GLU A 76 -5.16 -10.63 6.97
C GLU A 76 -4.68 -11.16 8.31
N GLU A 77 -3.90 -12.26 8.30
CA GLU A 77 -3.31 -12.83 9.50
C GLU A 77 -2.42 -11.83 10.23
N GLY A 78 -1.57 -11.10 9.50
CA GLY A 78 -0.70 -10.06 10.07
C GLY A 78 -1.49 -8.96 10.74
N CYS A 79 -2.51 -8.42 10.08
CA CYS A 79 -3.39 -7.38 10.62
C CYS A 79 -4.12 -7.85 11.88
N GLN A 80 -4.67 -9.07 11.85
CA GLN A 80 -5.38 -9.63 12.99
C GLN A 80 -4.46 -9.88 14.19
N LYS A 81 -3.33 -10.55 13.96
CA LYS A 81 -2.42 -10.99 15.02
C LYS A 81 -1.68 -9.82 15.68
N PHE A 82 -1.20 -8.88 14.89
CA PHE A 82 -0.38 -7.76 15.36
C PHE A 82 -1.13 -6.44 15.49
N LYS A 83 -2.47 -6.47 15.30
CA LYS A 83 -3.34 -5.29 15.43
C LYS A 83 -2.90 -4.13 14.55
N ALA A 84 -2.79 -4.42 13.26
CA ALA A 84 -2.53 -3.45 12.20
C ALA A 84 -3.76 -3.32 11.28
N LEU A 85 -3.76 -2.31 10.42
CA LEU A 85 -4.77 -2.08 9.40
C LEU A 85 -4.12 -2.03 8.02
N HIS A 86 -4.76 -2.61 7.01
CA HIS A 86 -4.47 -2.28 5.64
C HIS A 86 -5.54 -1.34 5.09
N VAL A 87 -5.12 -0.22 4.51
CA VAL A 87 -6.01 0.81 3.98
C VAL A 87 -5.64 1.17 2.55
N ILE A 88 -6.65 1.55 1.77
CA ILE A 88 -6.50 1.92 0.36
C ILE A 88 -6.55 3.45 0.25
N PHE A 89 -5.50 4.03 -0.35
CA PHE A 89 -5.54 5.40 -0.85
C PHE A 89 -6.05 5.40 -2.30
N PRO A 90 -6.97 6.30 -2.68
CA PRO A 90 -7.50 6.38 -4.05
C PRO A 90 -6.41 6.56 -5.10
N ALA A 91 -6.45 5.76 -6.16
CA ALA A 91 -5.54 5.93 -7.29
C ALA A 91 -5.89 7.19 -8.09
N GLY A 92 -4.89 7.78 -8.78
CA GLY A 92 -5.07 9.00 -9.56
C GLY A 92 -4.98 10.30 -8.76
N CYS A 93 -4.85 10.24 -7.44
CA CYS A 93 -4.82 11.40 -6.54
C CYS A 93 -3.41 11.73 -6.02
N ALA A 94 -2.34 11.40 -6.76
CA ALA A 94 -0.96 11.51 -6.30
C ALA A 94 -0.53 12.96 -5.97
N VAL A 95 -1.05 13.94 -6.68
CA VAL A 95 -0.77 15.35 -6.40
C VAL A 95 -1.50 15.79 -5.13
N LEU A 96 -2.75 15.37 -4.95
CA LEU A 96 -3.50 15.66 -3.72
C LEU A 96 -2.78 15.04 -2.50
N ALA A 97 -2.32 13.80 -2.59
CA ALA A 97 -1.55 13.17 -1.52
C ALA A 97 -0.27 13.98 -1.19
N ALA A 98 0.40 14.53 -2.19
CA ALA A 98 1.59 15.36 -1.98
C ALA A 98 1.28 16.65 -1.21
N THR A 99 0.11 17.27 -1.41
CA THR A 99 -0.28 18.47 -0.67
C THR A 99 -0.56 18.21 0.82
N GLN A 100 -0.76 16.94 1.19
CA GLN A 100 -0.96 16.51 2.57
C GLN A 100 0.37 16.15 3.28
N VAL A 101 1.49 16.19 2.55
CA VAL A 101 2.84 16.05 3.11
C VAL A 101 3.32 17.43 3.53
N GLU A 102 3.45 17.65 4.85
CA GLU A 102 3.94 18.91 5.39
C GLU A 102 5.45 19.04 5.27
N GLU A 103 6.17 17.93 5.51
CA GLU A 103 7.63 17.93 5.49
C GLU A 103 8.17 16.53 5.20
N ILE A 104 9.26 16.45 4.45
CA ILE A 104 10.12 15.27 4.35
C ILE A 104 11.20 15.43 5.41
N GLU A 105 11.10 14.64 6.49
CA GLU A 105 11.97 14.75 7.65
C GLU A 105 13.30 14.03 7.43
N GLU A 106 13.26 12.83 6.82
CA GLU A 106 14.44 12.02 6.56
C GLU A 106 14.33 11.31 5.21
N VAL A 107 15.47 10.96 4.64
CA VAL A 107 15.55 10.10 3.46
C VAL A 107 16.69 9.10 3.62
N HIS A 108 16.40 7.83 3.31
CA HIS A 108 17.38 6.76 3.34
C HIS A 108 17.42 6.03 2.00
N TRP A 109 18.59 5.46 1.67
CA TRP A 109 18.81 4.65 0.46
C TRP A 109 18.62 5.42 -0.85
N THR A 110 19.05 6.68 -0.88
CA THR A 110 18.96 7.53 -2.09
C THR A 110 19.72 6.95 -3.28
N GLU A 111 20.72 6.11 -3.03
CA GLU A 111 21.49 5.37 -4.04
C GLU A 111 20.63 4.39 -4.86
N LEU A 112 19.44 4.03 -4.37
CA LEU A 112 18.50 3.14 -5.09
C LEU A 112 17.58 3.89 -6.05
N GLY A 113 17.70 5.21 -6.06
CA GLY A 113 16.81 6.08 -6.84
C GLY A 113 15.54 6.46 -6.09
N MET A 114 14.92 7.53 -6.57
CA MET A 114 13.79 8.19 -5.92
C MET A 114 12.61 7.26 -5.56
N PRO A 115 12.13 6.35 -6.44
CA PRO A 115 10.98 5.50 -6.14
C PRO A 115 11.27 4.40 -5.12
N GLU A 116 12.54 4.05 -4.92
CA GLU A 116 12.97 2.93 -4.07
C GLU A 116 13.57 3.40 -2.74
N SER A 117 13.81 4.70 -2.58
CA SER A 117 14.26 5.32 -1.34
C SER A 117 13.17 5.26 -0.27
N LEU A 118 13.58 5.23 1.00
CA LEU A 118 12.68 5.36 2.13
C LEU A 118 12.56 6.85 2.50
N TRP A 119 11.38 7.40 2.32
CA TRP A 119 11.04 8.78 2.62
C TRP A 119 10.25 8.85 3.94
N VAL A 120 10.79 9.48 4.93
CA VAL A 120 10.11 9.74 6.20
C VAL A 120 9.41 11.08 6.10
N CYS A 121 8.09 11.06 6.18
CA CYS A 121 7.26 12.23 5.94
C CYS A 121 6.35 12.53 7.11
N ARG A 122 6.26 13.79 7.51
CA ARG A 122 5.19 14.27 8.36
C ARG A 122 4.00 14.66 7.47
N VAL A 123 2.84 14.14 7.80
CA VAL A 123 1.62 14.35 7.03
C VAL A 123 0.53 14.94 7.92
N LYS A 124 -0.40 15.68 7.30
CA LYS A 124 -1.57 16.22 7.96
C LYS A 124 -2.82 15.82 7.20
N GLU A 125 -3.79 15.25 7.93
CA GLU A 125 -5.09 14.83 7.38
C GLU A 125 -4.96 13.96 6.11
N PHE A 126 -3.96 13.05 6.10
CA PHE A 126 -3.66 12.22 4.96
C PHE A 126 -4.80 11.25 4.64
N GLY A 127 -5.47 11.48 3.52
CA GLY A 127 -6.61 10.69 3.10
C GLY A 127 -7.44 11.36 1.99
N PRO A 128 -8.68 10.88 1.76
CA PRO A 128 -9.38 9.83 2.54
C PRO A 128 -8.77 8.44 2.36
N LEU A 129 -8.89 7.59 3.39
CA LEU A 129 -8.41 6.21 3.39
C LEU A 129 -9.59 5.25 3.59
N ILE A 130 -9.62 4.16 2.81
CA ILE A 130 -10.65 3.13 2.92
C ILE A 130 -10.03 1.92 3.62
N VAL A 131 -10.57 1.51 4.77
CA VAL A 131 -10.13 0.30 5.45
C VAL A 131 -10.50 -0.91 4.60
N SER A 132 -9.50 -1.67 4.18
CA SER A 132 -9.69 -2.89 3.39
C SER A 132 -9.44 -4.16 4.18
N ILE A 133 -8.54 -4.14 5.18
CA ILE A 133 -8.38 -5.22 6.16
C ILE A 133 -8.31 -4.58 7.54
N ASP A 134 -9.15 -5.06 8.44
CA ASP A 134 -9.22 -4.56 9.81
C ASP A 134 -8.41 -5.42 10.80
N THR A 135 -8.41 -5.03 12.07
CA THR A 135 -7.72 -5.74 13.16
C THR A 135 -8.39 -7.03 13.60
N HIS A 136 -9.53 -7.38 13.02
CA HIS A 136 -10.24 -8.64 13.24
C HIS A 136 -9.99 -9.65 12.11
N GLY A 137 -9.33 -9.21 11.02
CA GLY A 137 -9.06 -10.01 9.84
C GLY A 137 -10.18 -9.97 8.79
N ASN A 138 -11.16 -9.07 8.94
CA ASN A 138 -12.15 -8.85 7.89
C ASN A 138 -11.47 -8.21 6.68
N ASN A 139 -11.74 -8.77 5.48
CA ASN A 139 -11.15 -8.29 4.22
C ASN A 139 -12.24 -7.90 3.23
N LEU A 140 -12.53 -6.62 3.16
CA LEU A 140 -13.54 -6.02 2.28
C LEU A 140 -13.40 -6.45 0.81
N ILE A 141 -12.17 -6.51 0.32
CA ILE A 141 -11.91 -6.87 -1.09
C ILE A 141 -12.17 -8.36 -1.34
N ALA A 142 -11.79 -9.23 -0.40
CA ALA A 142 -12.04 -10.67 -0.51
C ALA A 142 -13.53 -10.99 -0.43
N GLU A 143 -14.26 -10.33 0.49
CA GLU A 143 -15.71 -10.46 0.62
C GLU A 143 -16.45 -10.01 -0.64
N ASN A 144 -16.11 -8.84 -1.16
CA ASN A 144 -16.68 -8.32 -2.40
C ASN A 144 -16.37 -9.23 -3.61
N LYS A 145 -15.19 -9.82 -3.68
CA LYS A 145 -14.86 -10.78 -4.75
C LYS A 145 -15.76 -12.00 -4.74
N LYS A 146 -16.09 -12.53 -3.56
CA LYS A 146 -17.05 -13.66 -3.44
C LYS A 146 -18.43 -13.25 -3.95
N LEU A 147 -18.95 -12.13 -3.46
CA LEU A 147 -20.25 -11.60 -3.87
C LEU A 147 -20.33 -11.33 -5.39
N PHE A 148 -19.27 -10.77 -5.95
CA PHE A 148 -19.22 -10.47 -7.39
C PHE A 148 -19.07 -11.72 -8.26
N ALA A 149 -18.36 -12.76 -7.78
CA ALA A 149 -18.26 -14.03 -8.48
C ALA A 149 -19.63 -14.69 -8.68
N GLU A 150 -20.49 -14.68 -7.66
CA GLU A 150 -21.84 -15.22 -7.72
C GLU A 150 -22.71 -14.51 -8.77
N ARG A 151 -22.48 -13.21 -8.99
CA ARG A 151 -23.23 -12.41 -9.98
C ARG A 151 -22.61 -12.44 -11.37
N ARG A 152 -21.30 -12.62 -11.45
CA ARG A 152 -20.54 -12.59 -12.69
C ARG A 152 -20.95 -13.69 -13.65
N ASP A 153 -21.05 -14.91 -13.14
CA ASP A 153 -21.18 -16.09 -14.00
C ASP A 153 -22.45 -16.07 -14.84
N PRO A 154 -23.66 -15.78 -14.31
CA PRO A 154 -24.85 -15.59 -15.11
C PRO A 154 -24.75 -14.46 -16.16
N ILE A 155 -24.11 -13.34 -15.77
CA ILE A 155 -23.95 -12.19 -16.69
C ILE A 155 -22.98 -12.54 -17.83
N VAL A 156 -21.89 -13.26 -17.52
CA VAL A 156 -20.94 -13.71 -18.55
C VAL A 156 -21.58 -14.67 -19.52
N GLU A 157 -22.42 -15.62 -19.05
CA GLU A 157 -23.19 -16.53 -19.90
C GLU A 157 -24.09 -15.74 -20.83
N GLU A 158 -24.90 -14.80 -20.32
CA GLU A 158 -25.77 -13.94 -21.12
C GLU A 158 -24.99 -13.15 -22.19
N ILE A 159 -23.85 -12.55 -21.82
CA ILE A 159 -23.00 -11.81 -22.77
C ILE A 159 -22.46 -12.76 -23.85
N CYS A 160 -22.00 -13.95 -23.48
CA CYS A 160 -21.42 -14.91 -24.41
C CYS A 160 -22.41 -15.41 -25.44
N GLU A 161 -23.71 -15.47 -25.13
CA GLU A 161 -24.76 -15.81 -26.10
C GLU A 161 -24.85 -14.78 -27.23
N HIS A 162 -24.50 -13.54 -26.99
CA HIS A 162 -24.61 -12.42 -27.93
C HIS A 162 -23.28 -12.01 -28.59
N VAL A 163 -22.15 -12.58 -28.13
CA VAL A 163 -20.82 -12.27 -28.70
C VAL A 163 -20.46 -13.28 -29.78
N HIS A 164 -20.43 -12.82 -31.02
CA HIS A 164 -19.96 -13.60 -32.16
C HIS A 164 -18.58 -13.11 -32.58
N TYR A 165 -17.57 -13.99 -32.45
CA TYR A 165 -16.25 -13.69 -32.98
C TYR A 165 -16.26 -13.82 -34.50
N ILE A 166 -15.88 -12.75 -35.20
CA ILE A 166 -15.58 -12.81 -36.62
C ILE A 166 -14.26 -13.59 -36.75
N LYS A 167 -14.32 -14.73 -37.47
CA LYS A 167 -13.16 -15.55 -37.82
C LYS A 167 -12.35 -14.89 -38.92
#